data_3c852514a696259c17e9d94cc520e008
#
_entry.id   3c852514a696259c17e9d94cc520e008
#
_cell.length_a   1.000
_cell.length_b   1.000
_cell.length_c   1.000
_cell.angle_alpha   90.00
_cell.angle_beta   90.00
_cell.angle_gamma   90.00
#
_symmetry.space_group_name_H-M   'P 1'
#
loop_
_entity.id
_entity.type
_entity.pdbx_description
1 polymer ?
#
loop_
_entity_poly.entity_id
_entity_poly.type
_entity_poly.pdbx_seq_one_letter_code
_entity_poly.pdbx_strand_id
1 'polypeptide(L)'
;SPWERWHCVGNDGEGEDGEDMITVNQVYEAMQAIAPLELAEHWDNPGLLVDCGGQMHRVLAALDITPEVVAEAAAKQCEMIVSHHPVIFDPLKKIGPQDVPFQLVQAGISAICMHTNLDAAEGGVNEVLAGIFDMKNMETFAEGCGRVGAIEEIAVPELARKAQQELAARCNQPKNGPAVQVKFVDAGKPVKRLAVISGAGGSLFADAIAMGADCLLTGEANHHH
;
A
#
# COMPACT_ATOMS: atom_id res chain seq x y z
N SER A 1 -1.61 12.11 -4.52
CA SER A 1 -0.58 11.13 -4.14
C SER A 1 -0.05 10.41 -5.36
N PRO A 2 1.18 9.87 -5.34
CA PRO A 2 1.79 9.18 -6.48
C PRO A 2 1.12 7.86 -6.82
N TRP A 3 0.32 7.34 -5.93
CA TRP A 3 -0.42 6.08 -6.05
C TRP A 3 -1.84 6.27 -6.62
N GLU A 4 -2.26 7.49 -6.91
CA GLU A 4 -3.61 7.81 -7.40
C GLU A 4 -3.84 7.47 -8.87
N ARG A 5 -2.87 6.91 -9.57
CA ARG A 5 -3.00 6.61 -10.99
C ARG A 5 -2.53 5.20 -11.35
N TRP A 6 -3.35 4.23 -11.03
CA TRP A 6 -3.25 2.93 -11.67
C TRP A 6 -4.26 2.87 -12.82
N HIS A 7 -3.85 2.27 -13.93
CA HIS A 7 -4.67 2.19 -15.12
C HIS A 7 -5.77 1.15 -14.93
N CYS A 8 -6.97 1.42 -15.42
CA CYS A 8 -7.93 0.38 -15.71
C CYS A 8 -7.29 -0.57 -16.73
N VAL A 9 -7.10 -1.81 -16.37
CA VAL A 9 -6.72 -2.85 -17.33
C VAL A 9 -8.02 -3.34 -17.95
N GLY A 10 -8.37 -2.79 -19.11
CA GLY A 10 -9.46 -3.29 -19.95
C GLY A 10 -8.86 -4.09 -21.08
N ASN A 11 -9.45 -5.24 -21.38
CA ASN A 11 -9.17 -5.97 -22.62
C ASN A 11 -10.07 -5.38 -23.72
N ASP A 12 -9.52 -4.59 -24.65
CA ASP A 12 -10.25 -4.02 -25.78
C ASP A 12 -10.41 -5.03 -26.94
N GLY A 13 -10.39 -6.34 -26.65
CA GLY A 13 -10.60 -7.40 -27.62
C GLY A 13 -12.07 -7.72 -27.79
N GLU A 14 -12.65 -7.45 -28.94
CA GLU A 14 -13.87 -8.09 -29.43
C GLU A 14 -13.60 -9.60 -29.56
N GLY A 15 -14.03 -10.40 -28.57
CA GLY A 15 -13.89 -11.85 -28.52
C GLY A 15 -15.27 -12.51 -28.48
N GLU A 16 -15.48 -13.41 -29.41
CA GLU A 16 -16.69 -14.24 -29.54
C GLU A 16 -16.88 -15.16 -28.34
N ASP A 17 -18.13 -15.25 -27.88
CA ASP A 17 -18.83 -16.30 -27.14
C ASP A 17 -18.00 -17.27 -26.25
N GLY A 18 -17.99 -17.02 -24.94
CA GLY A 18 -17.56 -17.97 -23.92
C GLY A 18 -16.46 -17.50 -22.97
N GLU A 19 -16.27 -16.18 -22.79
CA GLU A 19 -15.36 -15.67 -21.77
C GLU A 19 -15.88 -16.07 -20.38
N ASP A 20 -15.04 -16.80 -19.64
CA ASP A 20 -15.26 -17.09 -18.22
C ASP A 20 -15.34 -15.75 -17.47
N MET A 21 -16.57 -15.36 -17.16
CA MET A 21 -16.85 -14.07 -16.55
C MET A 21 -16.30 -14.02 -15.14
N ILE A 22 -15.35 -13.10 -14.90
CA ILE A 22 -14.68 -12.96 -13.61
C ILE A 22 -15.66 -12.42 -12.57
N THR A 23 -15.75 -13.10 -11.44
CA THR A 23 -16.60 -12.71 -10.29
C THR A 23 -15.80 -11.95 -9.24
N VAL A 24 -16.51 -11.26 -8.33
CA VAL A 24 -15.90 -10.61 -7.15
C VAL A 24 -15.00 -11.59 -6.39
N ASN A 25 -15.48 -12.83 -6.17
CA ASN A 25 -14.72 -13.83 -5.42
C ASN A 25 -13.43 -14.25 -6.13
N GLN A 26 -13.46 -14.41 -7.45
CA GLN A 26 -12.25 -14.75 -8.20
C GLN A 26 -11.19 -13.64 -8.14
N VAL A 27 -11.60 -12.36 -8.19
CA VAL A 27 -10.66 -11.25 -7.96
C VAL A 27 -10.14 -11.28 -6.53
N TYR A 28 -11.02 -11.51 -5.55
CA TYR A 28 -10.62 -11.60 -4.14
C TYR A 28 -9.64 -12.75 -3.87
N GLU A 29 -9.88 -13.94 -4.43
CA GLU A 29 -8.96 -15.08 -4.34
C GLU A 29 -7.59 -14.76 -4.98
N ALA A 30 -7.59 -14.09 -6.13
CA ALA A 30 -6.36 -13.64 -6.78
C ALA A 30 -5.57 -12.64 -5.91
N MET A 31 -6.26 -11.72 -5.25
CA MET A 31 -5.63 -10.77 -4.32
C MET A 31 -5.08 -11.47 -3.08
N GLN A 32 -5.78 -12.46 -2.53
CA GLN A 32 -5.29 -13.27 -1.42
C GLN A 32 -4.08 -14.14 -1.81
N ALA A 33 -3.99 -14.59 -3.06
CA ALA A 33 -2.81 -15.30 -3.55
C ALA A 33 -1.56 -14.38 -3.62
N ILE A 34 -1.74 -13.08 -3.82
CA ILE A 34 -0.66 -12.09 -3.80
C ILE A 34 -0.27 -11.74 -2.35
N ALA A 35 -1.24 -11.51 -1.49
CA ALA A 35 -1.03 -11.13 -0.10
C ALA A 35 -2.08 -11.79 0.80
N PRO A 36 -1.78 -13.00 1.33
CA PRO A 36 -2.67 -13.74 2.22
C PRO A 36 -3.14 -12.91 3.42
N LEU A 37 -4.41 -13.03 3.79
CA LEU A 37 -4.98 -12.26 4.92
C LEU A 37 -4.33 -12.62 6.26
N GLU A 38 -3.78 -13.81 6.39
CA GLU A 38 -3.07 -14.30 7.59
C GLU A 38 -1.81 -13.49 7.90
N LEU A 39 -1.31 -12.72 6.92
CA LEU A 39 -0.18 -11.81 7.09
C LEU A 39 -0.58 -10.47 7.69
N ALA A 40 -1.88 -10.19 7.80
CA ALA A 40 -2.35 -8.92 8.34
C ALA A 40 -2.13 -8.82 9.84
N GLU A 41 -1.87 -7.60 10.30
CA GLU A 41 -1.86 -7.28 11.72
C GLU A 41 -3.23 -7.57 12.36
N HIS A 42 -3.23 -8.06 13.60
CA HIS A 42 -4.42 -8.51 14.31
C HIS A 42 -5.49 -7.41 14.52
N TRP A 43 -5.11 -6.15 14.47
CA TRP A 43 -5.99 -4.98 14.62
C TRP A 43 -6.53 -4.46 13.28
N ASP A 44 -6.04 -4.99 12.16
CA ASP A 44 -6.35 -4.52 10.81
C ASP A 44 -7.66 -5.11 10.29
N ASN A 45 -8.19 -4.50 9.22
CA ASN A 45 -9.41 -4.97 8.56
C ASN A 45 -9.24 -5.03 7.03
N PRO A 46 -8.31 -5.86 6.51
CA PRO A 46 -8.19 -6.08 5.07
C PRO A 46 -9.24 -7.05 4.55
N GLY A 47 -9.34 -7.17 3.23
CA GLY A 47 -10.18 -8.14 2.56
C GLY A 47 -11.33 -7.52 1.78
N LEU A 48 -12.35 -8.31 1.47
CA LEU A 48 -13.55 -7.87 0.75
C LEU A 48 -14.47 -7.10 1.72
N LEU A 49 -14.41 -5.77 1.68
CA LEU A 49 -15.11 -4.89 2.63
C LEU A 49 -16.48 -4.45 2.15
N VAL A 50 -16.69 -4.37 0.83
CA VAL A 50 -17.98 -4.08 0.21
C VAL A 50 -18.17 -5.05 -0.94
N ASP A 51 -19.21 -5.85 -0.88
CA ASP A 51 -19.58 -6.80 -1.92
C ASP A 51 -20.91 -6.38 -2.56
N CYS A 52 -20.87 -5.96 -3.82
CA CYS A 52 -22.04 -5.63 -4.62
C CYS A 52 -22.41 -6.76 -5.58
N GLY A 53 -21.66 -7.86 -5.58
CA GLY A 53 -21.84 -8.98 -6.52
C GLY A 53 -21.53 -8.60 -7.97
N GLY A 54 -22.01 -9.42 -8.89
CA GLY A 54 -21.89 -9.16 -10.32
C GLY A 54 -20.60 -9.68 -10.95
N GLN A 55 -20.41 -9.26 -12.19
CA GLN A 55 -19.28 -9.63 -13.03
C GLN A 55 -18.28 -8.47 -13.07
N MET A 56 -17.01 -8.81 -13.09
CA MET A 56 -15.90 -7.87 -13.05
C MET A 56 -15.23 -7.78 -14.43
N HIS A 57 -15.23 -6.61 -15.03
CA HIS A 57 -14.53 -6.33 -16.27
C HIS A 57 -13.41 -5.30 -16.06
N ARG A 58 -13.63 -4.38 -15.11
CA ARG A 58 -12.68 -3.30 -14.83
C ARG A 58 -12.49 -3.12 -13.33
N VAL A 59 -11.24 -3.04 -12.91
CA VAL A 59 -10.85 -2.79 -11.53
C VAL A 59 -10.05 -1.49 -11.47
N LEU A 60 -10.41 -0.61 -10.55
CA LEU A 60 -9.63 0.59 -10.23
C LEU A 60 -8.75 0.29 -9.01
N ALA A 61 -7.46 0.56 -9.11
CA ALA A 61 -6.56 0.50 -7.96
C ALA A 61 -6.34 1.90 -7.39
N ALA A 62 -6.40 2.03 -6.06
CA ALA A 62 -6.22 3.30 -5.36
C ALA A 62 -5.49 3.11 -4.02
N LEU A 63 -4.89 4.17 -3.49
CA LEU A 63 -4.37 4.16 -2.12
C LEU A 63 -5.53 4.23 -1.13
N ASP A 64 -6.38 5.24 -1.30
CA ASP A 64 -7.57 5.50 -0.50
C ASP A 64 -8.83 5.46 -1.37
N ILE A 65 -9.94 4.99 -0.82
CA ILE A 65 -11.25 5.12 -1.46
C ILE A 65 -11.92 6.39 -0.91
N THR A 66 -11.83 7.47 -1.68
CA THR A 66 -12.51 8.74 -1.38
C THR A 66 -13.78 8.86 -2.23
N PRO A 67 -14.70 9.81 -1.93
CA PRO A 67 -15.85 10.08 -2.79
C PRO A 67 -15.47 10.37 -4.25
N GLU A 68 -14.32 11.05 -4.46
CA GLU A 68 -13.81 11.36 -5.80
C GLU A 68 -13.33 10.09 -6.52
N VAL A 69 -12.70 9.15 -5.81
CA VAL A 69 -12.28 7.85 -6.34
C VAL A 69 -13.49 6.99 -6.71
N VAL A 70 -14.55 7.00 -5.89
CA VAL A 70 -15.82 6.32 -6.23
C VAL A 70 -16.44 6.93 -7.49
N ALA A 71 -16.48 8.26 -7.59
CA ALA A 71 -16.98 8.95 -8.77
C ALA A 71 -16.14 8.65 -10.03
N GLU A 72 -14.81 8.57 -9.88
CA GLU A 72 -13.91 8.19 -10.97
C GLU A 72 -14.17 6.74 -11.42
N ALA A 73 -14.29 5.81 -10.49
CA ALA A 73 -14.58 4.39 -10.78
C ALA A 73 -15.91 4.26 -11.53
N ALA A 74 -16.97 4.95 -11.07
CA ALA A 74 -18.27 4.96 -11.73
C ALA A 74 -18.19 5.54 -13.15
N ALA A 75 -17.47 6.67 -13.34
CA ALA A 75 -17.30 7.30 -14.65
C ALA A 75 -16.51 6.42 -15.63
N LYS A 76 -15.59 5.60 -15.13
CA LYS A 76 -14.80 4.63 -15.90
C LYS A 76 -15.49 3.27 -16.04
N GLN A 77 -16.68 3.12 -15.48
CA GLN A 77 -17.42 1.85 -15.48
C GLN A 77 -16.61 0.71 -14.84
N CYS A 78 -15.94 1.01 -13.74
CA CYS A 78 -15.28 -0.02 -12.93
C CYS A 78 -16.29 -0.61 -11.93
N GLU A 79 -16.36 -1.91 -11.84
CA GLU A 79 -17.25 -2.63 -10.92
C GLU A 79 -16.59 -2.89 -9.57
N MET A 80 -15.27 -2.66 -9.48
CA MET A 80 -14.52 -2.88 -8.25
C MET A 80 -13.42 -1.84 -8.06
N ILE A 81 -13.13 -1.52 -6.79
CA ILE A 81 -11.94 -0.80 -6.37
C ILE A 81 -11.10 -1.71 -5.48
N VAL A 82 -9.81 -1.84 -5.78
CA VAL A 82 -8.83 -2.44 -4.89
C VAL A 82 -8.02 -1.31 -4.26
N SER A 83 -8.04 -1.21 -2.94
CA SER A 83 -7.32 -0.16 -2.21
C SER A 83 -6.26 -0.73 -1.28
N HIS A 84 -5.31 0.12 -0.89
CA HIS A 84 -4.39 -0.18 0.19
C HIS A 84 -5.04 0.10 1.54
N HIS A 85 -5.55 1.30 1.76
CA HIS A 85 -6.22 1.63 3.01
C HIS A 85 -7.67 1.13 3.03
N PRO A 86 -8.13 0.56 4.17
CA PRO A 86 -9.48 0.03 4.29
C PRO A 86 -10.53 1.14 4.31
N VAL A 87 -11.56 0.99 3.46
CA VAL A 87 -12.71 1.90 3.43
C VAL A 87 -13.60 1.74 4.66
N ILE A 88 -13.50 0.61 5.36
CA ILE A 88 -14.10 0.32 6.66
C ILE A 88 -12.98 -0.17 7.55
N PHE A 89 -12.51 0.65 8.49
CA PHE A 89 -11.50 0.27 9.47
C PHE A 89 -12.15 -0.25 10.74
N ASP A 90 -13.02 0.55 11.34
CA ASP A 90 -13.79 0.18 12.52
C ASP A 90 -15.22 -0.27 12.15
N PRO A 91 -15.88 -1.12 12.97
CA PRO A 91 -17.27 -1.49 12.76
C PRO A 91 -18.21 -0.28 12.66
N LEU A 92 -18.98 -0.22 11.58
CA LEU A 92 -19.92 0.86 11.35
C LEU A 92 -21.13 0.75 12.28
N LYS A 93 -21.43 1.80 13.04
CA LYS A 93 -22.63 1.89 13.90
C LYS A 93 -23.85 2.43 13.16
N LYS A 94 -23.63 3.15 12.08
CA LYS A 94 -24.65 3.70 11.16
C LYS A 94 -24.02 3.90 9.81
N ILE A 95 -24.85 3.96 8.77
CA ILE A 95 -24.44 4.24 7.40
C ILE A 95 -25.41 5.23 6.78
N GLY A 96 -24.93 6.16 5.98
CA GLY A 96 -25.73 7.18 5.31
C GLY A 96 -25.09 7.72 4.03
N PRO A 97 -25.76 8.59 3.29
CA PRO A 97 -25.34 9.02 1.96
C PRO A 97 -23.98 9.71 1.88
N GLN A 98 -23.46 10.20 3.01
CA GLN A 98 -22.14 10.84 3.07
C GLN A 98 -20.99 9.85 3.33
N ASP A 99 -21.33 8.62 3.72
CA ASP A 99 -20.34 7.59 4.01
C ASP A 99 -19.89 6.90 2.72
N VAL A 100 -18.59 6.75 2.53
CA VAL A 100 -18.02 6.13 1.31
C VAL A 100 -18.55 4.70 1.08
N PRO A 101 -18.68 3.84 2.10
CA PRO A 101 -19.29 2.51 1.90
C PRO A 101 -20.72 2.56 1.36
N PHE A 102 -21.52 3.56 1.77
CA PHE A 102 -22.85 3.75 1.19
C PHE A 102 -22.79 4.14 -0.29
N GLN A 103 -21.88 5.06 -0.64
CA GLN A 103 -21.69 5.51 -2.03
C GLN A 103 -21.24 4.36 -2.93
N LEU A 104 -20.35 3.48 -2.44
CA LEU A 104 -19.94 2.26 -3.15
C LEU A 104 -21.13 1.36 -3.44
N VAL A 105 -21.94 1.04 -2.42
CA VAL A 105 -23.16 0.22 -2.58
C VAL A 105 -24.14 0.87 -3.55
N GLN A 106 -24.34 2.19 -3.44
CA GLN A 106 -25.25 2.94 -4.34
C GLN A 106 -24.77 2.91 -5.79
N ALA A 107 -23.45 2.92 -6.00
CA ALA A 107 -22.83 2.86 -7.33
C ALA A 107 -22.71 1.42 -7.87
N GLY A 108 -22.99 0.40 -7.05
CA GLY A 108 -22.81 -1.01 -7.42
C GLY A 108 -21.33 -1.41 -7.54
N ILE A 109 -20.43 -0.74 -6.80
CA ILE A 109 -18.98 -0.94 -6.87
C ILE A 109 -18.52 -1.71 -5.63
N SER A 110 -17.88 -2.87 -5.85
CA SER A 110 -17.27 -3.66 -4.78
C SER A 110 -15.93 -3.06 -4.35
N ALA A 111 -15.50 -3.33 -3.10
CA ALA A 111 -14.23 -2.85 -2.59
C ALA A 111 -13.46 -3.93 -1.86
N ILE A 112 -12.22 -4.15 -2.30
CA ILE A 112 -11.23 -5.02 -1.66
C ILE A 112 -10.11 -4.14 -1.09
N CYS A 113 -9.71 -4.42 0.15
CA CYS A 113 -8.57 -3.79 0.79
C CYS A 113 -7.42 -4.79 0.96
N MET A 114 -6.21 -4.36 0.60
CA MET A 114 -4.96 -5.08 0.81
C MET A 114 -4.02 -4.14 1.56
N HIS A 115 -4.02 -4.21 2.89
CA HIS A 115 -3.35 -3.26 3.79
C HIS A 115 -2.08 -3.86 4.40
N THR A 116 -2.06 -4.14 5.70
CA THR A 116 -0.86 -4.66 6.36
C THR A 116 -0.44 -6.04 5.86
N ASN A 117 -1.38 -6.84 5.37
CA ASN A 117 -1.06 -8.08 4.67
C ASN A 117 -0.22 -7.85 3.40
N LEU A 118 -0.48 -6.79 2.63
CA LEU A 118 0.33 -6.43 1.46
C LEU A 118 1.67 -5.80 1.88
N ASP A 119 1.71 -5.10 3.02
CA ASP A 119 2.96 -4.60 3.58
C ASP A 119 3.91 -5.74 3.95
N ALA A 120 3.37 -6.84 4.51
CA ALA A 120 4.12 -7.99 4.98
C ALA A 120 4.44 -9.02 3.88
N ALA A 121 3.67 -9.08 2.81
CA ALA A 121 3.77 -10.07 1.75
C ALA A 121 5.14 -10.07 1.06
N GLU A 122 5.54 -11.24 0.54
CA GLU A 122 6.65 -11.35 -0.41
C GLU A 122 6.33 -10.57 -1.68
N GLY A 123 7.28 -9.76 -2.16
CA GLY A 123 7.04 -8.80 -3.26
C GLY A 123 6.13 -7.63 -2.91
N GLY A 124 5.68 -7.52 -1.66
CA GLY A 124 4.81 -6.46 -1.17
C GLY A 124 5.53 -5.13 -0.92
N VAL A 125 4.82 -4.20 -0.28
CA VAL A 125 5.22 -2.79 -0.17
C VAL A 125 6.62 -2.64 0.45
N ASN A 126 6.89 -3.35 1.56
CA ASN A 126 8.17 -3.19 2.27
C ASN A 126 9.35 -3.86 1.54
N GLU A 127 9.12 -4.89 0.74
CA GLU A 127 10.17 -5.44 -0.13
C GLU A 127 10.47 -4.54 -1.32
N VAL A 128 9.44 -3.92 -1.90
CA VAL A 128 9.62 -2.89 -2.94
C VAL A 128 10.40 -1.70 -2.39
N LEU A 129 10.08 -1.27 -1.17
CA LEU A 129 10.82 -0.19 -0.48
C LEU A 129 12.28 -0.60 -0.20
N ALA A 130 12.52 -1.80 0.28
CA ALA A 130 13.87 -2.33 0.50
C ALA A 130 14.69 -2.43 -0.80
N GLY A 131 14.04 -2.81 -1.90
CA GLY A 131 14.63 -2.89 -3.24
C GLY A 131 15.16 -1.56 -3.76
N ILE A 132 14.61 -0.43 -3.33
CA ILE A 132 15.10 0.93 -3.68
C ILE A 132 16.56 1.12 -3.22
N PHE A 133 16.96 0.46 -2.15
CA PHE A 133 18.27 0.59 -1.52
C PHE A 133 19.22 -0.56 -1.85
N ASP A 134 18.84 -1.45 -2.77
CA ASP A 134 19.60 -2.66 -3.13
C ASP A 134 19.92 -3.54 -1.91
N MET A 135 19.00 -3.59 -0.94
CA MET A 135 19.15 -4.31 0.30
C MET A 135 19.42 -5.80 0.07
N LYS A 136 20.43 -6.34 0.77
CA LYS A 136 20.85 -7.75 0.69
C LYS A 136 20.64 -8.45 2.01
N ASN A 137 20.48 -9.78 1.94
CA ASN A 137 20.29 -10.61 3.12
C ASN A 137 19.16 -10.07 4.01
N MET A 138 18.00 -9.84 3.38
CA MET A 138 16.83 -9.31 4.06
C MET A 138 16.30 -10.30 5.10
N GLU A 139 16.00 -9.78 6.26
CA GLU A 139 15.27 -10.44 7.34
C GLU A 139 14.01 -9.62 7.64
N THR A 140 12.99 -10.26 8.16
CA THR A 140 11.77 -9.60 8.62
C THR A 140 11.89 -9.17 10.07
N PHE A 141 11.21 -8.10 10.46
CA PHE A 141 11.00 -7.68 11.85
C PHE A 141 9.60 -7.10 12.02
N ALA A 142 9.20 -6.74 13.23
CA ALA A 142 7.86 -6.21 13.51
C ALA A 142 6.77 -7.14 12.93
N GLU A 143 6.72 -8.38 13.44
CA GLU A 143 5.73 -9.40 13.05
C GLU A 143 5.64 -9.69 11.54
N GLY A 144 6.72 -9.41 10.80
CA GLY A 144 6.82 -9.65 9.36
C GLY A 144 6.58 -8.41 8.50
N CYS A 145 6.08 -7.32 9.04
CA CYS A 145 5.82 -6.10 8.27
C CYS A 145 7.11 -5.41 7.81
N GLY A 146 8.11 -5.23 8.68
CA GLY A 146 9.35 -4.56 8.32
C GLY A 146 10.37 -5.45 7.61
N ARG A 147 11.32 -4.82 6.93
CA ARG A 147 12.49 -5.47 6.32
C ARG A 147 13.76 -4.83 6.85
N VAL A 148 14.77 -5.66 7.17
CA VAL A 148 16.09 -5.21 7.61
C VAL A 148 17.16 -5.98 6.87
N GLY A 149 18.21 -5.31 6.42
CA GLY A 149 19.27 -5.97 5.66
C GLY A 149 20.47 -5.07 5.41
N ALA A 150 21.50 -5.66 4.81
CA ALA A 150 22.73 -4.96 4.47
C ALA A 150 22.55 -4.07 3.23
N ILE A 151 23.13 -2.86 3.28
CA ILE A 151 23.25 -1.96 2.14
C ILE A 151 24.72 -1.55 1.97
N GLU A 152 25.06 -0.94 0.83
CA GLU A 152 26.33 -0.27 0.68
C GLU A 152 26.49 0.82 1.76
N GLU A 153 27.68 0.93 2.35
CA GLU A 153 27.96 1.89 3.41
C GLU A 153 27.71 3.33 2.92
N ILE A 154 26.84 4.05 3.61
CA ILE A 154 26.42 5.38 3.23
C ILE A 154 26.22 6.28 4.44
N ALA A 155 26.51 7.57 4.34
CA ALA A 155 26.21 8.55 5.38
C ALA A 155 24.70 8.85 5.42
N VAL A 156 24.15 9.12 6.63
CA VAL A 156 22.71 9.39 6.80
C VAL A 156 22.19 10.52 5.90
N PRO A 157 22.89 11.67 5.73
CA PRO A 157 22.42 12.71 4.82
C PRO A 157 22.36 12.29 3.34
N GLU A 158 23.25 11.38 2.93
CA GLU A 158 23.28 10.85 1.56
C GLU A 158 22.19 9.82 1.37
N LEU A 159 21.95 8.95 2.37
CA LEU A 159 20.83 8.01 2.40
C LEU A 159 19.50 8.74 2.29
N ALA A 160 19.30 9.82 3.06
CA ALA A 160 18.10 10.64 3.01
C ALA A 160 17.91 11.29 1.62
N ARG A 161 18.99 11.75 0.99
CA ARG A 161 18.96 12.30 -0.38
C ARG A 161 18.62 11.23 -1.40
N LYS A 162 19.22 10.03 -1.30
CA LYS A 162 18.90 8.88 -2.17
C LYS A 162 17.40 8.52 -2.01
N ALA A 163 16.91 8.38 -0.77
CA ALA A 163 15.50 8.11 -0.50
C ALA A 163 14.58 9.16 -1.14
N GLN A 164 14.89 10.44 -0.97
CA GLN A 164 14.11 11.54 -1.56
C GLN A 164 14.07 11.46 -3.09
N GLN A 165 15.21 11.22 -3.73
CA GLN A 165 15.33 11.16 -5.20
C GLN A 165 14.58 9.94 -5.76
N GLU A 166 14.80 8.77 -5.17
CA GLU A 166 14.18 7.52 -5.61
C GLU A 166 12.68 7.50 -5.43
N LEU A 167 12.19 8.00 -4.29
CA LEU A 167 10.75 8.13 -4.03
C LEU A 167 10.14 9.19 -4.96
N ALA A 168 10.78 10.34 -5.16
CA ALA A 168 10.28 11.36 -6.08
C ALA A 168 10.22 10.87 -7.53
N ALA A 169 11.17 10.05 -7.98
CA ALA A 169 11.18 9.49 -9.32
C ALA A 169 10.07 8.46 -9.56
N ARG A 170 9.69 7.72 -8.52
CA ARG A 170 8.61 6.71 -8.59
C ARG A 170 7.24 7.28 -8.32
N CYS A 171 7.20 8.41 -7.64
CA CYS A 171 5.97 9.11 -7.32
C CYS A 171 5.57 10.02 -8.49
N ASN A 172 4.43 9.76 -9.15
CA ASN A 172 3.81 10.71 -10.07
C ASN A 172 3.35 11.94 -9.29
N GLN A 173 4.28 12.85 -9.01
CA GLN A 173 3.94 14.07 -8.29
C GLN A 173 3.00 14.95 -9.14
N PRO A 174 1.91 15.47 -8.57
CA PRO A 174 1.15 16.50 -9.25
C PRO A 174 2.09 17.68 -9.52
N LYS A 175 2.01 18.28 -10.72
CA LYS A 175 2.90 19.38 -11.16
C LYS A 175 3.00 20.54 -10.17
N ASN A 176 2.02 20.67 -9.27
CA ASN A 176 1.92 21.73 -8.26
C ASN A 176 1.77 21.17 -6.83
N GLY A 177 2.06 19.87 -6.62
CA GLY A 177 2.03 19.25 -5.29
C GLY A 177 3.29 19.52 -4.48
N PRO A 178 3.27 19.28 -3.16
CA PRO A 178 4.45 19.38 -2.32
C PRO A 178 5.49 18.35 -2.79
N ALA A 179 6.76 18.77 -2.89
CA ALA A 179 7.86 17.87 -3.21
C ALA A 179 8.01 16.82 -2.11
N VAL A 180 8.43 15.59 -2.49
CA VAL A 180 8.85 14.57 -1.52
C VAL A 180 9.94 15.15 -0.63
N GLN A 181 9.75 15.07 0.67
CA GLN A 181 10.74 15.52 1.67
C GLN A 181 11.05 14.36 2.60
N VAL A 182 12.34 14.12 2.82
CA VAL A 182 12.82 13.15 3.81
C VAL A 182 13.45 13.90 4.95
N LYS A 183 12.89 13.75 6.15
CA LYS A 183 13.47 14.27 7.40
C LYS A 183 14.37 13.19 7.99
N PHE A 184 15.47 13.58 8.61
CA PHE A 184 16.38 12.63 9.22
C PHE A 184 17.01 13.18 10.51
N VAL A 185 17.44 12.23 11.35
CA VAL A 185 18.29 12.48 12.51
C VAL A 185 19.60 11.75 12.23
N ASP A 186 20.71 12.46 12.32
CA ASP A 186 22.04 11.93 12.06
C ASP A 186 22.80 11.73 13.37
N ALA A 187 23.10 10.47 13.69
CA ALA A 187 23.92 10.09 14.85
C ALA A 187 25.44 10.16 14.57
N GLY A 188 25.83 10.66 13.41
CA GLY A 188 27.24 10.80 13.00
C GLY A 188 27.94 9.48 12.67
N LYS A 189 27.17 8.41 12.38
CA LYS A 189 27.68 7.09 12.00
C LYS A 189 27.16 6.70 10.62
N PRO A 190 27.98 6.02 9.79
CA PRO A 190 27.51 5.50 8.52
C PRO A 190 26.52 4.36 8.74
N VAL A 191 25.62 4.18 7.75
CA VAL A 191 24.63 3.12 7.71
C VAL A 191 25.14 1.99 6.82
N LYS A 192 25.18 0.77 7.36
CA LYS A 192 25.51 -0.48 6.66
C LYS A 192 24.37 -1.49 6.72
N ARG A 193 23.51 -1.35 7.74
CA ARG A 193 22.35 -2.19 7.95
C ARG A 193 21.12 -1.30 8.12
N LEU A 194 20.27 -1.31 7.11
CA LEU A 194 19.07 -0.47 7.04
C LEU A 194 17.84 -1.29 7.39
N ALA A 195 16.98 -0.75 8.24
CA ALA A 195 15.62 -1.22 8.44
C ALA A 195 14.66 -0.30 7.66
N VAL A 196 13.67 -0.89 7.02
CA VAL A 196 12.60 -0.16 6.31
C VAL A 196 11.23 -0.68 6.75
N ILE A 197 10.29 0.24 6.93
CA ILE A 197 8.89 -0.07 7.17
C ILE A 197 8.03 1.07 6.65
N SER A 198 6.99 0.74 5.86
CA SER A 198 6.03 1.70 5.33
C SER A 198 5.12 2.26 6.43
N GLY A 199 4.35 3.29 6.10
CA GLY A 199 3.37 3.88 7.02
C GLY A 199 3.98 4.45 8.30
N ALA A 200 3.28 4.32 9.43
CA ALA A 200 3.62 4.91 10.73
C ALA A 200 4.51 3.99 11.59
N GLY A 201 5.64 3.56 11.05
CA GLY A 201 6.58 2.64 11.71
C GLY A 201 7.50 3.27 12.75
N GLY A 202 7.33 4.54 13.11
CA GLY A 202 8.24 5.24 14.04
C GLY A 202 8.33 4.62 15.43
N SER A 203 7.28 3.96 15.91
CA SER A 203 7.28 3.24 17.20
C SER A 203 8.16 1.97 17.21
N LEU A 204 8.51 1.45 16.05
CA LEU A 204 9.24 0.18 15.87
C LEU A 204 10.77 0.36 15.83
N PHE A 205 11.26 1.55 16.22
CA PHE A 205 12.70 1.79 16.24
C PHE A 205 13.47 0.84 17.20
N ALA A 206 12.84 0.43 18.31
CA ALA A 206 13.45 -0.49 19.25
C ALA A 206 13.62 -1.90 18.63
N ASP A 207 12.64 -2.36 17.87
CA ASP A 207 12.69 -3.64 17.16
C ASP A 207 13.76 -3.60 16.06
N ALA A 208 13.86 -2.49 15.31
CA ALA A 208 14.91 -2.29 14.33
C ALA A 208 16.31 -2.33 14.97
N ILE A 209 16.50 -1.70 16.13
CA ILE A 209 17.75 -1.75 16.90
C ILE A 209 18.05 -3.19 17.35
N ALA A 210 17.07 -3.92 17.85
CA ALA A 210 17.24 -5.31 18.26
C ALA A 210 17.70 -6.22 17.11
N MET A 211 17.30 -5.89 15.87
CA MET A 211 17.76 -6.54 14.64
C MET A 211 19.14 -6.04 14.17
N GLY A 212 19.79 -5.15 14.91
CA GLY A 212 21.10 -4.60 14.60
C GLY A 212 21.10 -3.56 13.48
N ALA A 213 19.98 -2.90 13.21
CA ALA A 213 19.92 -1.84 12.23
C ALA A 213 20.66 -0.59 12.72
N ASP A 214 21.37 0.07 11.80
CA ASP A 214 22.04 1.36 12.04
C ASP A 214 21.08 2.54 11.80
N CYS A 215 20.04 2.32 11.00
CA CYS A 215 19.06 3.32 10.61
C CYS A 215 17.69 2.66 10.37
N LEU A 216 16.61 3.34 10.74
CA LEU A 216 15.24 3.01 10.37
C LEU A 216 14.71 4.06 9.38
N LEU A 217 14.22 3.62 8.23
CA LEU A 217 13.46 4.41 7.28
C LEU A 217 11.98 4.06 7.43
N THR A 218 11.14 5.06 7.67
CA THR A 218 9.70 4.88 7.80
C THR A 218 8.95 6.04 7.15
N GLY A 219 7.68 5.84 6.81
CA GLY A 219 6.83 6.88 6.25
C GLY A 219 6.50 7.98 7.26
N GLU A 220 6.28 7.60 8.53
CA GLU A 220 5.91 8.53 9.58
C GLU A 220 6.55 8.18 10.92
N ALA A 221 6.99 9.19 11.64
CA ALA A 221 7.39 9.09 13.03
C ALA A 221 6.71 10.20 13.84
N ASN A 222 5.95 9.82 14.85
CA ASN A 222 5.24 10.74 15.71
C ASN A 222 6.20 11.48 16.66
N HIS A 223 5.75 12.62 17.18
CA HIS A 223 6.55 13.53 18.02
C HIS A 223 6.99 12.93 19.37
N HIS A 224 6.41 11.79 19.74
CA HIS A 224 6.67 11.10 21.01
C HIS A 224 7.57 9.85 20.87
N HIS A 225 8.15 9.63 19.69
CA HIS A 225 9.06 8.51 19.41
C HIS A 225 10.50 8.95 19.31
#